data_8873b9b2c0958023b5c84a05e87249b8
#
_entry.id   8873b9b2c0958023b5c84a05e87249b8
#
_cell.length_a   1.000
_cell.length_b   1.000
_cell.length_c   1.000
_cell.angle_alpha   90.00
_cell.angle_beta   90.00
_cell.angle_gamma   90.00
#
_symmetry.space_group_name_H-M   'P 1'
#
loop_
_entity.id
_entity.type
_entity.pdbx_description
1 polymer ?
#
loop_
_entity_poly.entity_id
_entity_poly.type
_entity_poly.pdbx_seq_one_letter_code
_entity_poly.pdbx_strand_id
1 'polypeptide(L)'
;MLEEDIRKQIIALINREVVPAVGCTEPMCVSLCVARATELLGCRPEKITASLSANILKNAMGVGIPGTGMIGLPIAIALGAIIGKSEYQLEVLKDLTPETLAEGKQYIDAEHISIQLKSGITEKLYVEITCEADGHKATATIATAHTHFVYLEKDGEVLLDERHHKAGEAENNDIRLNMRLVYDFAMTTPEDDLRFILKTRDYNFRIAEESKKHNYGHCLGKTIDRPLSHGIFGNSIFSHIISKTASACDARMGGAMIPVMSNSGSGNQGICATNPVAVYAEENENTEDELIRALTLSHLTAIYIKQNLGKLSALCGCVVASIGSSCGITYLMGGDYNHICWSVKNMIANITGMICDGAKPSCALKISSGVSTALLSALLSMEGKCVSSVEGIIDNDVDRSIRNLTSIGAEAMNRTDEMVLDIMTHKSC
;
A
#
# COMPACT_ATOMS: atom_id res chain seq x y z
N MET A 1 -0.17 -32.05 -8.00
CA MET A 1 -1.33 -31.25 -7.51
C MET A 1 -1.10 -31.00 -6.02
N LEU A 2 -1.24 -29.76 -5.56
CA LEU A 2 -1.06 -29.43 -4.13
C LEU A 2 -2.19 -30.07 -3.30
N GLU A 3 -1.89 -30.39 -2.05
CA GLU A 3 -2.89 -30.89 -1.09
C GLU A 3 -4.01 -29.86 -0.90
N GLU A 4 -5.23 -30.33 -0.67
CA GLU A 4 -6.41 -29.46 -0.57
C GLU A 4 -6.30 -28.48 0.61
N ASP A 5 -5.74 -28.92 1.72
CA ASP A 5 -5.54 -28.07 2.91
C ASP A 5 -4.56 -26.92 2.63
N ILE A 6 -3.46 -27.19 1.95
CA ILE A 6 -2.49 -26.17 1.51
C ILE A 6 -3.17 -25.15 0.59
N ARG A 7 -3.99 -25.60 -0.36
CA ARG A 7 -4.71 -24.70 -1.26
C ARG A 7 -5.68 -23.79 -0.49
N LYS A 8 -6.44 -24.35 0.46
CA LYS A 8 -7.37 -23.58 1.30
C LYS A 8 -6.64 -22.52 2.13
N GLN A 9 -5.50 -22.86 2.71
CA GLN A 9 -4.70 -21.92 3.49
C GLN A 9 -4.19 -20.77 2.62
N ILE A 10 -3.70 -21.05 1.39
CA ILE A 10 -3.22 -20.03 0.48
C ILE A 10 -4.37 -19.14 -0.02
N ILE A 11 -5.54 -19.70 -0.34
CA ILE A 11 -6.74 -18.94 -0.71
C ILE A 11 -7.16 -18.00 0.43
N ALA A 12 -7.19 -18.51 1.66
CA ALA A 12 -7.50 -17.70 2.84
C ALA A 12 -6.49 -16.55 3.03
N LEU A 13 -5.20 -16.82 2.82
CA LEU A 13 -4.14 -15.81 2.86
C LEU A 13 -4.34 -14.74 1.79
N ILE A 14 -4.61 -15.11 0.54
CA ILE A 14 -4.86 -14.14 -0.54
C ILE A 14 -6.09 -13.29 -0.20
N ASN A 15 -7.21 -13.89 0.20
CA ASN A 15 -8.44 -13.17 0.54
C ASN A 15 -8.28 -12.20 1.72
N ARG A 16 -7.34 -12.45 2.63
CA ARG A 16 -7.02 -11.56 3.74
C ARG A 16 -6.10 -10.41 3.32
N GLU A 17 -5.13 -10.68 2.47
CA GLU A 17 -4.10 -9.70 2.09
C GLU A 17 -4.49 -8.87 0.85
N VAL A 18 -5.45 -9.34 0.04
CA VAL A 18 -5.93 -8.69 -1.19
C VAL A 18 -7.37 -8.25 -0.98
N VAL A 19 -7.53 -7.02 -0.50
CA VAL A 19 -8.83 -6.46 -0.08
C VAL A 19 -9.06 -5.07 -0.65
N PRO A 20 -10.32 -4.65 -0.87
CA PRO A 20 -10.63 -3.29 -1.26
C PRO A 20 -10.18 -2.26 -0.22
N ALA A 21 -9.68 -1.12 -0.68
CA ALA A 21 -9.29 0.00 0.18
C ALA A 21 -9.56 1.35 -0.51
N VAL A 22 -10.11 2.31 0.22
CA VAL A 22 -10.32 3.70 -0.23
C VAL A 22 -9.26 4.60 0.41
N GLY A 23 -8.54 5.36 -0.42
CA GLY A 23 -7.49 6.25 0.07
C GLY A 23 -6.31 5.52 0.73
N CYS A 24 -5.61 6.22 1.63
CA CYS A 24 -4.51 5.68 2.41
C CYS A 24 -4.99 5.32 3.82
N THR A 25 -4.58 4.16 4.31
CA THR A 25 -5.05 3.62 5.60
C THR A 25 -4.53 4.42 6.80
N GLU A 26 -3.33 4.99 6.71
CA GLU A 26 -2.70 5.71 7.81
C GLU A 26 -3.44 6.98 8.22
N PRO A 27 -3.80 7.92 7.32
CA PRO A 27 -4.60 9.08 7.74
C PRO A 27 -6.02 8.68 8.20
N MET A 28 -6.60 7.61 7.62
CA MET A 28 -7.91 7.12 8.08
C MET A 28 -7.82 6.50 9.48
N CYS A 29 -6.74 5.83 9.81
CA CYS A 29 -6.45 5.34 11.16
C CYS A 29 -6.35 6.49 12.17
N VAL A 30 -5.66 7.58 11.81
CA VAL A 30 -5.59 8.79 12.65
C VAL A 30 -6.99 9.40 12.81
N SER A 31 -7.73 9.57 11.73
CA SER A 31 -9.10 10.08 11.77
C SER A 31 -10.05 9.22 12.61
N LEU A 32 -9.93 7.90 12.53
CA LEU A 32 -10.66 6.93 13.36
C LEU A 32 -10.34 7.09 14.84
N CYS A 33 -9.07 7.28 15.17
CA CYS A 33 -8.64 7.49 16.54
C CYS A 33 -9.17 8.82 17.10
N VAL A 34 -9.19 9.88 16.27
CA VAL A 34 -9.81 11.18 16.61
C VAL A 34 -11.31 11.03 16.84
N ALA A 35 -12.01 10.34 15.95
CA ALA A 35 -13.45 10.09 16.08
C ALA A 35 -13.76 9.41 17.43
N ARG A 36 -12.99 8.38 17.78
CA ARG A 36 -13.18 7.67 19.04
C ARG A 36 -12.89 8.53 20.27
N ALA A 37 -11.81 9.33 20.26
CA ALA A 37 -11.49 10.25 21.34
C ALA A 37 -12.58 11.33 21.50
N THR A 38 -13.13 11.85 20.37
CA THR A 38 -14.22 12.83 20.36
C THR A 38 -15.51 12.23 20.90
N GLU A 39 -15.86 11.00 20.52
CA GLU A 39 -17.03 10.27 21.06
C GLU A 39 -16.92 10.10 22.59
N LEU A 40 -15.73 9.75 23.10
CA LEU A 40 -15.48 9.63 24.53
C LEU A 40 -15.60 10.98 25.24
N LEU A 41 -15.06 12.04 24.66
CA LEU A 41 -15.17 13.40 25.21
C LEU A 41 -16.63 13.84 25.30
N GLY A 42 -17.45 13.53 24.31
CA GLY A 42 -18.88 13.81 24.26
C GLY A 42 -19.25 15.19 23.68
N CYS A 43 -18.27 15.96 23.24
CA CYS A 43 -18.44 17.25 22.57
C CYS A 43 -17.31 17.47 21.56
N ARG A 44 -17.43 18.54 20.74
CA ARG A 44 -16.38 18.94 19.80
C ARG A 44 -15.13 19.38 20.57
N PRO A 45 -13.96 18.83 20.27
CA PRO A 45 -12.73 19.24 20.94
C PRO A 45 -12.35 20.70 20.64
N GLU A 46 -11.89 21.42 21.66
CA GLU A 46 -11.25 22.75 21.52
C GLU A 46 -9.75 22.59 21.20
N LYS A 47 -9.17 21.43 21.59
CA LYS A 47 -7.78 21.11 21.31
C LYS A 47 -7.63 19.63 21.06
N ILE A 48 -6.87 19.31 20.01
CA ILE A 48 -6.49 17.94 19.65
C ILE A 48 -4.98 17.82 19.59
N THR A 49 -4.43 16.86 20.34
CA THR A 49 -3.02 16.50 20.26
C THR A 49 -2.91 15.10 19.66
N ALA A 50 -2.25 15.00 18.52
CA ALA A 50 -1.96 13.73 17.84
C ALA A 50 -0.49 13.36 18.02
N SER A 51 -0.20 12.29 18.77
CA SER A 51 1.14 11.73 18.98
C SER A 51 1.28 10.45 18.18
N LEU A 52 2.12 10.46 17.16
CA LEU A 52 2.16 9.44 16.11
C LEU A 52 3.52 8.75 16.03
N SER A 53 3.54 7.47 15.66
CA SER A 53 4.79 6.80 15.28
C SER A 53 5.36 7.40 14.00
N ALA A 54 6.67 7.23 13.82
CA ALA A 54 7.41 7.70 12.66
C ALA A 54 6.78 7.25 11.32
N ASN A 55 6.36 5.98 11.26
CA ASN A 55 5.78 5.42 10.03
C ASN A 55 4.37 5.96 9.73
N ILE A 56 3.52 6.12 10.73
CA ILE A 56 2.20 6.75 10.55
C ILE A 56 2.37 8.19 10.09
N LEU A 57 3.21 8.98 10.76
CA LEU A 57 3.46 10.37 10.40
C LEU A 57 3.98 10.48 8.96
N LYS A 58 5.04 9.72 8.62
CA LYS A 58 5.63 9.69 7.28
C LYS A 58 4.61 9.37 6.18
N ASN A 59 3.75 8.38 6.39
CA ASN A 59 2.80 7.90 5.38
C ASN A 59 1.53 8.76 5.27
N ALA A 60 1.20 9.54 6.31
CA ALA A 60 -0.01 10.34 6.33
C ALA A 60 0.20 11.84 5.96
N MET A 61 1.45 12.35 6.07
CA MET A 61 1.73 13.78 5.85
C MET A 61 1.46 14.29 4.43
N GLY A 62 1.67 13.46 3.41
CA GLY A 62 1.74 13.92 2.01
C GLY A 62 0.65 13.33 1.10
N VAL A 63 -0.31 12.60 1.64
CA VAL A 63 -1.33 11.92 0.84
C VAL A 63 -2.64 12.69 0.79
N GLY A 64 -3.32 12.63 -0.36
CA GLY A 64 -4.66 13.20 -0.53
C GLY A 64 -5.69 12.50 0.36
N ILE A 65 -6.49 13.29 1.07
CA ILE A 65 -7.59 12.78 1.89
C ILE A 65 -8.84 12.64 1.01
N PRO A 66 -9.45 11.45 0.99
CA PRO A 66 -10.55 11.15 0.08
C PRO A 66 -11.68 12.19 0.13
N GLY A 67 -12.11 12.66 -1.06
CA GLY A 67 -13.22 13.59 -1.22
C GLY A 67 -12.95 15.05 -0.82
N THR A 68 -11.79 15.36 -0.23
CA THR A 68 -11.52 16.71 0.32
C THR A 68 -10.82 17.66 -0.67
N GLY A 69 -10.10 17.11 -1.66
CA GLY A 69 -9.15 17.87 -2.47
C GLY A 69 -7.94 18.41 -1.68
N MET A 70 -7.77 17.99 -0.43
CA MET A 70 -6.71 18.43 0.47
C MET A 70 -5.74 17.29 0.79
N ILE A 71 -4.57 17.64 1.30
CA ILE A 71 -3.47 16.72 1.59
C ILE A 71 -3.17 16.73 3.09
N GLY A 72 -2.85 15.57 3.64
CA GLY A 72 -2.21 15.41 4.94
C GLY A 72 -3.15 15.33 6.14
N LEU A 73 -2.52 15.23 7.31
CA LEU A 73 -3.17 14.95 8.58
C LEU A 73 -4.14 16.05 9.08
N PRO A 74 -3.87 17.37 8.91
CA PRO A 74 -4.73 18.38 9.50
C PRO A 74 -6.20 18.22 9.12
N ILE A 75 -6.50 18.03 7.84
CA ILE A 75 -7.88 17.85 7.38
C ILE A 75 -8.47 16.50 7.81
N ALA A 76 -7.68 15.43 7.85
CA ALA A 76 -8.13 14.13 8.33
C ALA A 76 -8.50 14.17 9.83
N ILE A 77 -7.71 14.87 10.65
CA ILE A 77 -7.96 15.09 12.07
C ILE A 77 -9.21 15.96 12.28
N ALA A 78 -9.30 17.10 11.58
CA ALA A 78 -10.44 18.00 11.69
C ALA A 78 -11.76 17.28 11.35
N LEU A 79 -11.81 16.55 10.25
CA LEU A 79 -13.00 15.81 9.84
C LEU A 79 -13.30 14.62 10.77
N GLY A 80 -12.28 13.95 11.31
CA GLY A 80 -12.46 12.94 12.35
C GLY A 80 -13.20 13.47 13.58
N ALA A 81 -12.91 14.71 13.97
CA ALA A 81 -13.58 15.38 15.11
C ALA A 81 -15.00 15.91 14.78
N ILE A 82 -15.27 16.27 13.51
CA ILE A 82 -16.52 16.91 13.11
C ILE A 82 -17.59 15.87 12.72
N ILE A 83 -17.20 14.89 11.90
CA ILE A 83 -18.14 13.93 11.30
C ILE A 83 -17.77 12.47 11.57
N GLY A 84 -16.57 12.22 12.13
CA GLY A 84 -16.09 10.87 12.31
C GLY A 84 -16.97 10.04 13.24
N LYS A 85 -17.26 8.79 12.81
CA LYS A 85 -17.93 7.78 13.63
C LYS A 85 -17.02 6.56 13.69
N SER A 86 -16.59 6.19 14.91
CA SER A 86 -15.64 5.09 15.09
C SER A 86 -16.18 3.74 14.62
N GLU A 87 -17.51 3.56 14.61
CA GLU A 87 -18.17 2.36 14.07
C GLU A 87 -17.90 2.11 12.57
N TYR A 88 -17.55 3.15 11.82
CA TYR A 88 -17.26 3.06 10.39
C TYR A 88 -15.83 2.57 10.10
N GLN A 89 -15.03 2.34 11.12
CA GLN A 89 -13.66 1.88 10.98
C GLN A 89 -12.86 2.78 10.00
N LEU A 90 -12.18 2.22 9.01
CA LEU A 90 -11.40 3.00 8.04
C LEU A 90 -12.25 3.78 7.01
N GLU A 91 -13.57 3.62 7.02
CA GLU A 91 -14.50 4.46 6.27
C GLU A 91 -15.03 5.65 7.10
N VAL A 92 -14.31 6.04 8.14
CA VAL A 92 -14.67 7.04 9.15
C VAL A 92 -15.16 8.38 8.58
N LEU A 93 -14.75 8.76 7.37
CA LEU A 93 -15.12 9.99 6.68
C LEU A 93 -16.18 9.80 5.58
N LYS A 94 -16.90 8.68 5.54
CA LYS A 94 -17.87 8.40 4.46
C LYS A 94 -19.05 9.40 4.40
N ASP A 95 -19.36 10.05 5.52
CA ASP A 95 -20.43 11.06 5.62
C ASP A 95 -19.97 12.48 5.22
N LEU A 96 -18.81 12.61 4.55
CA LEU A 96 -18.27 13.89 4.10
C LEU A 96 -19.23 14.62 3.14
N THR A 97 -19.50 15.91 3.44
CA THR A 97 -20.24 16.83 2.57
C THR A 97 -19.43 18.11 2.30
N PRO A 98 -19.80 18.94 1.30
CA PRO A 98 -19.14 20.23 1.08
C PRO A 98 -19.17 21.14 2.31
N GLU A 99 -20.29 21.13 3.08
CA GLU A 99 -20.48 21.94 4.28
C GLU A 99 -19.51 21.50 5.38
N THR A 100 -19.44 20.20 5.66
CA THR A 100 -18.54 19.64 6.68
C THR A 100 -17.07 19.79 6.29
N LEU A 101 -16.76 19.78 4.99
CA LEU A 101 -15.42 20.10 4.49
C LEU A 101 -15.06 21.57 4.76
N ALA A 102 -16.00 22.52 4.52
CA ALA A 102 -15.76 23.92 4.81
C ALA A 102 -15.54 24.16 6.31
N GLU A 103 -16.31 23.48 7.16
CA GLU A 103 -16.16 23.50 8.61
C GLU A 103 -14.81 22.92 9.05
N GLY A 104 -14.36 21.82 8.44
CA GLY A 104 -13.03 21.24 8.67
C GLY A 104 -11.88 22.20 8.36
N LYS A 105 -11.99 23.00 7.29
CA LYS A 105 -11.02 24.04 6.96
C LYS A 105 -10.97 25.12 8.04
N GLN A 106 -12.13 25.62 8.47
CA GLN A 106 -12.22 26.60 9.56
C GLN A 106 -11.63 26.07 10.86
N TYR A 107 -11.84 24.78 11.16
CA TYR A 107 -11.29 24.14 12.34
C TYR A 107 -9.76 24.07 12.32
N ILE A 108 -9.15 23.88 11.14
CA ILE A 108 -7.69 23.93 10.97
C ILE A 108 -7.17 25.36 11.17
N ASP A 109 -7.84 26.35 10.57
CA ASP A 109 -7.44 27.76 10.65
C ASP A 109 -7.48 28.31 12.08
N ALA A 110 -8.30 27.72 12.95
CA ALA A 110 -8.41 28.06 14.38
C ALA A 110 -7.29 27.45 15.24
N GLU A 111 -6.31 26.74 14.65
CA GLU A 111 -5.13 26.16 15.32
C GLU A 111 -5.45 25.17 16.44
N HIS A 112 -6.57 24.48 16.36
CA HIS A 112 -6.99 23.47 17.35
C HIS A 112 -6.15 22.19 17.35
N ILE A 113 -5.29 21.97 16.35
CA ILE A 113 -4.62 20.71 16.07
C ILE A 113 -3.09 20.83 16.28
N SER A 114 -2.56 19.96 17.15
CA SER A 114 -1.12 19.78 17.32
C SER A 114 -0.72 18.36 16.93
N ILE A 115 0.26 18.23 16.04
CA ILE A 115 0.76 16.93 15.56
C ILE A 115 2.23 16.81 15.95
N GLN A 116 2.57 15.70 16.60
CA GLN A 116 3.92 15.45 17.08
C GLN A 116 4.36 14.00 16.91
N LEU A 117 5.66 13.78 16.84
CA LEU A 117 6.26 12.46 16.86
C LEU A 117 6.21 11.90 18.29
N LYS A 118 5.71 10.68 18.46
CA LYS A 118 5.77 9.98 19.73
C LYS A 118 7.16 9.37 19.90
N SER A 119 7.89 9.82 20.93
CA SER A 119 9.19 9.27 21.29
C SER A 119 9.07 8.08 22.22
N GLY A 120 10.09 7.21 22.25
CA GLY A 120 10.18 6.09 23.21
C GLY A 120 9.26 4.90 22.94
N ILE A 121 8.72 4.78 21.72
CA ILE A 121 7.93 3.64 21.27
C ILE A 121 8.71 2.79 20.26
N THR A 122 8.42 1.50 20.25
CA THR A 122 9.00 0.51 19.31
C THR A 122 8.02 0.15 18.17
N GLU A 123 6.74 0.43 18.39
CA GLU A 123 5.66 0.11 17.48
C GLU A 123 5.74 0.96 16.21
N LYS A 124 5.82 0.28 15.06
CA LYS A 124 5.80 0.94 13.75
C LYS A 124 4.43 1.55 13.42
N LEU A 125 3.35 1.01 13.99
CA LEU A 125 1.99 1.52 13.91
C LEU A 125 1.54 1.93 15.31
N TYR A 126 1.47 3.24 15.56
CA TYR A 126 1.01 3.82 16.82
C TYR A 126 0.37 5.19 16.56
N VAL A 127 -0.83 5.36 17.04
CA VAL A 127 -1.63 6.61 16.98
C VAL A 127 -2.21 6.84 18.37
N GLU A 128 -1.85 7.95 19.02
CA GLU A 128 -2.44 8.39 20.28
C GLU A 128 -3.04 9.76 20.07
N ILE A 129 -4.32 9.89 20.32
CA ILE A 129 -5.08 11.14 20.20
C ILE A 129 -5.58 11.54 21.57
N THR A 130 -5.31 12.78 21.95
CA THR A 130 -5.89 13.43 23.13
C THR A 130 -6.78 14.58 22.67
N CYS A 131 -8.03 14.57 23.07
CA CYS A 131 -9.04 15.61 22.84
C CYS A 131 -9.37 16.31 24.15
N GLU A 132 -9.41 17.65 24.14
CA GLU A 132 -9.70 18.48 25.32
C GLU A 132 -10.78 19.52 24.97
N ALA A 133 -11.78 19.70 25.85
CA ALA A 133 -12.79 20.76 25.78
C ALA A 133 -13.46 20.92 27.16
N ASP A 134 -13.84 22.14 27.52
CA ASP A 134 -14.61 22.47 28.75
C ASP A 134 -14.01 21.91 30.04
N GLY A 135 -12.68 21.75 30.08
CA GLY A 135 -11.97 21.17 31.23
C GLY A 135 -12.00 19.63 31.29
N HIS A 136 -12.63 18.98 30.33
CA HIS A 136 -12.62 17.52 30.14
C HIS A 136 -11.56 17.08 29.18
N LYS A 137 -11.09 15.83 29.34
CA LYS A 137 -10.05 15.21 28.51
C LYS A 137 -10.41 13.78 28.16
N ALA A 138 -10.21 13.40 26.90
CA ALA A 138 -10.33 12.02 26.47
C ALA A 138 -9.12 11.60 25.61
N THR A 139 -8.64 10.39 25.82
CA THR A 139 -7.51 9.82 25.08
C THR A 139 -7.90 8.49 24.47
N ALA A 140 -7.59 8.30 23.20
CA ALA A 140 -7.69 7.02 22.49
C ALA A 140 -6.35 6.67 21.86
N THR A 141 -5.99 5.38 21.86
CA THR A 141 -4.76 4.89 21.25
C THR A 141 -5.06 3.68 20.36
N ILE A 142 -4.56 3.72 19.12
CA ILE A 142 -4.53 2.59 18.21
C ILE A 142 -3.08 2.11 18.06
N ALA A 143 -2.85 0.80 18.15
CA ALA A 143 -1.53 0.21 17.92
C ALA A 143 -1.64 -1.16 17.26
N THR A 144 -0.54 -1.63 16.64
CA THR A 144 -0.37 -2.94 15.99
C THR A 144 -1.19 -3.17 14.71
N ALA A 145 -2.45 -2.76 14.67
CA ALA A 145 -3.30 -2.78 13.47
C ALA A 145 -4.09 -1.48 13.36
N HIS A 146 -4.46 -1.06 12.14
CA HIS A 146 -5.05 0.26 11.86
C HIS A 146 -6.41 0.52 12.51
N THR A 147 -7.04 -0.50 13.09
CA THR A 147 -8.36 -0.40 13.75
C THR A 147 -8.36 -0.97 15.16
N HIS A 148 -7.19 -1.35 15.70
CA HIS A 148 -7.08 -1.97 17.00
C HIS A 148 -6.83 -0.93 18.09
N PHE A 149 -7.87 -0.59 18.85
CA PHE A 149 -7.77 0.27 20.02
C PHE A 149 -7.14 -0.50 21.17
N VAL A 150 -6.05 0.03 21.72
CA VAL A 150 -5.30 -0.56 22.84
C VAL A 150 -5.42 0.24 24.13
N TYR A 151 -5.90 1.49 24.05
CA TYR A 151 -6.09 2.34 25.22
C TYR A 151 -7.23 3.33 25.00
N LEU A 152 -8.11 3.46 26.00
CA LEU A 152 -9.17 4.44 26.08
C LEU A 152 -9.26 5.00 27.48
N GLU A 153 -9.30 6.34 27.61
CA GLU A 153 -9.37 7.06 28.89
C GLU A 153 -10.29 8.28 28.75
N LYS A 154 -11.03 8.59 29.80
CA LYS A 154 -11.77 9.85 29.94
C LYS A 154 -11.59 10.39 31.38
N ASP A 155 -11.14 11.63 31.52
CA ASP A 155 -10.99 12.37 32.77
C ASP A 155 -10.22 11.60 33.86
N GLY A 156 -9.23 10.78 33.46
CA GLY A 156 -8.42 9.93 34.33
C GLY A 156 -9.03 8.56 34.62
N GLU A 157 -10.25 8.28 34.16
CA GLU A 157 -10.85 6.95 34.21
C GLU A 157 -10.41 6.13 32.99
N VAL A 158 -9.70 5.03 33.23
CA VAL A 158 -9.23 4.10 32.17
C VAL A 158 -10.36 3.14 31.83
N LEU A 159 -10.82 3.18 30.58
CA LEU A 159 -11.92 2.36 30.06
C LEU A 159 -11.38 1.10 29.33
N LEU A 160 -10.17 1.19 28.77
CA LEU A 160 -9.46 0.08 28.12
C LEU A 160 -7.96 0.28 28.30
N ASP A 161 -7.23 -0.75 28.71
CA ASP A 161 -5.76 -0.76 28.69
C ASP A 161 -5.24 -2.14 28.29
N GLU A 162 -4.91 -2.28 27.02
CA GLU A 162 -4.27 -3.45 26.43
C GLU A 162 -2.82 -3.18 25.98
N ARG A 163 -2.24 -2.01 26.34
CA ARG A 163 -0.89 -1.61 25.93
C ARG A 163 0.20 -2.55 26.41
N HIS A 164 -0.01 -3.25 27.52
CA HIS A 164 0.92 -4.22 28.11
C HIS A 164 0.61 -5.66 27.75
N HIS A 165 -0.55 -5.93 27.18
CA HIS A 165 -0.67 -7.17 26.44
C HIS A 165 0.31 -7.05 25.28
N LYS A 166 1.47 -7.72 25.37
CA LYS A 166 2.14 -8.16 24.16
C LYS A 166 0.99 -8.71 23.31
N ALA A 167 0.69 -8.03 22.21
CA ALA A 167 -0.09 -8.66 21.16
C ALA A 167 0.58 -10.02 21.09
N GLY A 168 -0.08 -11.03 21.66
CA GLY A 168 0.43 -12.37 21.59
C GLY A 168 0.74 -12.45 20.13
N GLU A 169 1.96 -12.82 19.80
CA GLU A 169 2.23 -13.29 18.46
C GLU A 169 1.02 -14.16 18.23
N ALA A 170 -0.01 -13.60 17.59
CA ALA A 170 -1.05 -14.42 16.98
C ALA A 170 -0.17 -15.32 16.17
N GLU A 171 0.06 -16.55 16.70
CA GLU A 171 0.96 -17.50 16.06
C GLU A 171 0.58 -17.36 14.61
N ASN A 172 1.49 -16.77 13.88
CA ASN A 172 1.23 -16.49 12.49
C ASN A 172 1.34 -17.88 11.86
N ASN A 173 0.29 -18.69 12.11
CA ASN A 173 0.09 -20.03 11.56
C ASN A 173 -0.13 -19.95 10.05
N ASP A 174 0.17 -18.77 9.47
CA ASP A 174 0.14 -18.61 8.06
C ASP A 174 1.16 -19.53 7.40
N ILE A 175 0.68 -20.16 6.36
CA ILE A 175 1.55 -20.94 5.50
C ILE A 175 2.75 -20.10 5.06
N ARG A 176 3.95 -20.62 5.29
CA ARG A 176 5.19 -19.98 4.83
C ARG A 176 5.39 -20.27 3.35
N LEU A 177 5.38 -19.21 2.56
CA LEU A 177 5.53 -19.28 1.12
C LEU A 177 7.02 -19.39 0.72
N ASN A 178 7.26 -19.92 -0.46
CA ASN A 178 8.50 -19.85 -1.25
C ASN A 178 8.11 -19.77 -2.73
N MET A 179 9.05 -19.42 -3.60
CA MET A 179 8.72 -19.22 -5.02
C MET A 179 8.19 -20.46 -5.71
N ARG A 180 8.66 -21.66 -5.31
CA ARG A 180 8.15 -22.90 -5.88
C ARG A 180 6.69 -23.13 -5.50
N LEU A 181 6.33 -22.94 -4.24
CA LEU A 181 4.94 -23.09 -3.77
C LEU A 181 4.03 -22.06 -4.42
N VAL A 182 4.48 -20.80 -4.55
CA VAL A 182 3.75 -19.71 -5.23
C VAL A 182 3.44 -20.11 -6.69
N TYR A 183 4.44 -20.58 -7.41
CA TYR A 183 4.28 -21.02 -8.80
C TYR A 183 3.36 -22.23 -8.92
N ASP A 184 3.61 -23.30 -8.15
CA ASP A 184 2.81 -24.52 -8.20
C ASP A 184 1.35 -24.24 -7.86
N PHE A 185 1.09 -23.37 -6.87
CA PHE A 185 -0.27 -22.94 -6.53
C PHE A 185 -0.96 -22.24 -7.69
N ALA A 186 -0.32 -21.23 -8.29
CA ALA A 186 -0.91 -20.46 -9.39
C ALA A 186 -1.17 -21.32 -10.64
N MET A 187 -0.30 -22.33 -10.90
CA MET A 187 -0.40 -23.16 -12.10
C MET A 187 -1.32 -24.38 -11.94
N THR A 188 -1.47 -24.91 -10.74
CA THR A 188 -2.17 -26.20 -10.54
C THR A 188 -3.50 -26.10 -9.81
N THR A 189 -3.84 -24.96 -9.24
CA THR A 189 -5.14 -24.73 -8.60
C THR A 189 -6.23 -24.62 -9.66
N PRO A 190 -7.42 -25.23 -9.47
CA PRO A 190 -8.54 -25.06 -10.38
C PRO A 190 -8.88 -23.59 -10.61
N GLU A 191 -9.20 -23.24 -11.86
CA GLU A 191 -9.51 -21.86 -12.26
C GLU A 191 -10.64 -21.25 -11.42
N ASP A 192 -11.70 -22.01 -11.19
CA ASP A 192 -12.88 -21.56 -10.43
C ASP A 192 -12.52 -21.13 -8.99
N ASP A 193 -11.54 -21.79 -8.37
CA ASP A 193 -11.05 -21.45 -7.03
C ASP A 193 -10.25 -20.13 -7.02
N LEU A 194 -9.74 -19.69 -8.17
CA LEU A 194 -8.91 -18.49 -8.35
C LEU A 194 -9.65 -17.33 -9.00
N ARG A 195 -10.83 -17.54 -9.57
CA ARG A 195 -11.58 -16.53 -10.36
C ARG A 195 -11.84 -15.23 -9.60
N PHE A 196 -11.89 -15.28 -8.28
CA PHE A 196 -12.06 -14.09 -7.43
C PHE A 196 -10.94 -13.04 -7.63
N ILE A 197 -9.76 -13.44 -8.12
CA ILE A 197 -8.62 -12.53 -8.34
C ILE A 197 -8.90 -11.50 -9.43
N LEU A 198 -9.81 -11.77 -10.37
CA LEU A 198 -10.22 -10.83 -11.42
C LEU A 198 -10.79 -9.53 -10.85
N LYS A 199 -11.36 -9.55 -9.65
CA LYS A 199 -11.81 -8.34 -8.97
C LYS A 199 -10.69 -7.31 -8.81
N THR A 200 -9.43 -7.75 -8.74
CA THR A 200 -8.27 -6.84 -8.64
C THR A 200 -8.16 -5.95 -9.87
N ARG A 201 -8.33 -6.52 -11.07
CA ARG A 201 -8.39 -5.79 -12.35
C ARG A 201 -9.56 -4.81 -12.35
N ASP A 202 -10.75 -5.27 -12.01
CA ASP A 202 -11.98 -4.47 -12.11
C ASP A 202 -11.91 -3.22 -11.22
N TYR A 203 -11.44 -3.37 -9.97
CA TYR A 203 -11.24 -2.24 -9.05
C TYR A 203 -10.15 -1.29 -9.54
N ASN A 204 -8.99 -1.81 -9.91
CA ASN A 204 -7.82 -1.00 -10.23
C ASN A 204 -7.90 -0.34 -11.61
N PHE A 205 -8.63 -0.93 -12.55
CA PHE A 205 -8.96 -0.28 -13.82
C PHE A 205 -9.99 0.83 -13.65
N ARG A 206 -10.99 0.63 -12.81
CA ARG A 206 -12.02 1.65 -12.54
C ARG A 206 -11.43 2.95 -12.01
N ILE A 207 -10.48 2.89 -11.09
CA ILE A 207 -9.81 4.10 -10.59
C ILE A 207 -8.85 4.71 -11.63
N ALA A 208 -8.22 3.91 -12.48
CA ALA A 208 -7.42 4.42 -13.59
C ALA A 208 -8.28 5.21 -14.58
N GLU A 209 -9.48 4.72 -14.92
CA GLU A 209 -10.42 5.45 -15.78
C GLU A 209 -10.95 6.75 -15.13
N GLU A 210 -11.12 6.76 -13.81
CA GLU A 210 -11.47 7.99 -13.09
C GLU A 210 -10.39 9.06 -13.21
N SER A 211 -9.13 8.66 -13.17
CA SER A 211 -8.01 9.59 -13.37
C SER A 211 -8.03 10.27 -14.73
N LYS A 212 -8.64 9.67 -15.76
CA LYS A 212 -8.79 10.31 -17.08
C LYS A 212 -9.77 11.46 -17.07
N LYS A 213 -10.79 11.41 -16.20
CA LYS A 213 -11.86 12.43 -16.11
C LYS A 213 -11.43 13.66 -15.32
N HIS A 214 -10.61 13.49 -14.29
CA HIS A 214 -10.19 14.54 -13.37
C HIS A 214 -8.67 14.64 -13.28
N ASN A 215 -8.15 15.78 -12.80
CA ASN A 215 -6.73 15.95 -12.56
C ASN A 215 -6.40 15.54 -11.13
N TYR A 216 -5.72 14.43 -10.97
CA TYR A 216 -5.24 13.92 -9.70
C TYR A 216 -3.71 13.89 -9.69
N GLY A 217 -3.13 14.15 -8.52
CA GLY A 217 -1.70 14.04 -8.31
C GLY A 217 -0.87 14.84 -9.31
N HIS A 218 0.10 14.20 -9.93
CA HIS A 218 0.94 14.81 -10.97
C HIS A 218 0.42 14.58 -12.40
N CYS A 219 -0.73 13.91 -12.55
CA CYS A 219 -1.30 13.54 -13.85
C CYS A 219 -0.31 12.77 -14.74
N LEU A 220 0.57 11.95 -14.12
CA LEU A 220 1.62 11.25 -14.85
C LEU A 220 1.03 10.30 -15.89
N GLY A 221 -0.02 9.53 -15.53
CA GLY A 221 -0.69 8.64 -16.46
C GLY A 221 -1.21 9.38 -17.69
N LYS A 222 -1.90 10.50 -17.49
CA LYS A 222 -2.34 11.38 -18.60
C LYS A 222 -1.17 11.94 -19.43
N THR A 223 -0.05 12.22 -18.77
CA THR A 223 1.13 12.74 -19.48
C THR A 223 1.70 11.70 -20.42
N ILE A 224 1.73 10.44 -20.00
CA ILE A 224 2.20 9.32 -20.84
C ILE A 224 1.27 9.09 -22.07
N ASP A 225 -0.03 9.30 -21.92
CA ASP A 225 -1.01 9.14 -23.02
C ASP A 225 -1.02 10.30 -24.02
N ARG A 226 -0.20 11.34 -23.86
CA ARG A 226 -0.16 12.48 -24.80
C ARG A 226 0.62 12.14 -26.08
N PRO A 227 0.28 12.78 -27.22
CA PRO A 227 0.97 12.56 -28.48
C PRO A 227 2.49 12.76 -28.42
N LEU A 228 2.97 13.74 -27.63
CA LEU A 228 4.40 13.96 -27.43
C LEU A 228 5.07 12.74 -26.79
N SER A 229 4.43 12.16 -25.77
CA SER A 229 4.96 10.98 -25.07
C SER A 229 4.92 9.75 -25.97
N HIS A 230 3.88 9.60 -26.80
CA HIS A 230 3.82 8.57 -27.84
C HIS A 230 4.94 8.71 -28.87
N GLY A 231 5.40 9.91 -29.17
CA GLY A 231 6.58 10.16 -30.02
C GLY A 231 7.89 9.67 -29.39
N ILE A 232 7.94 9.53 -28.06
CA ILE A 232 9.12 9.08 -27.30
C ILE A 232 9.05 7.58 -26.99
N PHE A 233 7.92 7.11 -26.46
CA PHE A 233 7.75 5.73 -25.97
C PHE A 233 7.02 4.80 -26.97
N GLY A 234 6.46 5.36 -28.06
CA GLY A 234 5.50 4.67 -28.91
C GLY A 234 4.10 4.57 -28.27
N ASN A 235 3.11 4.30 -29.09
CA ASN A 235 1.78 3.84 -28.66
C ASN A 235 1.86 2.31 -28.57
N SER A 236 2.24 1.78 -27.44
CA SER A 236 2.66 0.38 -27.27
C SER A 236 2.24 -0.17 -25.91
N ILE A 237 2.25 -1.48 -25.77
CA ILE A 237 2.02 -2.17 -24.48
C ILE A 237 2.82 -1.53 -23.35
N PHE A 238 4.09 -1.15 -23.62
CA PHE A 238 4.95 -0.50 -22.64
C PHE A 238 4.36 0.81 -22.11
N SER A 239 3.98 1.72 -23.02
CA SER A 239 3.38 3.02 -22.65
C SER A 239 2.02 2.84 -21.97
N HIS A 240 1.21 1.90 -22.41
CA HIS A 240 -0.12 1.63 -21.83
C HIS A 240 -0.03 1.04 -20.42
N ILE A 241 0.91 0.13 -20.16
CA ILE A 241 1.20 -0.38 -18.81
C ILE A 241 1.54 0.78 -17.87
N ILE A 242 2.48 1.65 -18.27
CA ILE A 242 2.90 2.79 -17.43
C ILE A 242 1.73 3.75 -17.22
N SER A 243 1.05 4.15 -18.29
CA SER A 243 -0.05 5.10 -18.22
C SER A 243 -1.17 4.61 -17.31
N LYS A 244 -1.69 3.40 -17.53
CA LYS A 244 -2.82 2.88 -16.76
C LYS A 244 -2.47 2.65 -15.28
N THR A 245 -1.24 2.21 -15.00
CA THR A 245 -0.77 2.00 -13.63
C THR A 245 -0.52 3.32 -12.90
N ALA A 246 0.11 4.30 -13.56
CA ALA A 246 0.31 5.63 -13.01
C ALA A 246 -1.00 6.37 -12.79
N SER A 247 -1.97 6.27 -13.72
CA SER A 247 -3.30 6.87 -13.59
C SER A 247 -4.04 6.39 -12.34
N ALA A 248 -4.02 5.09 -12.07
CA ALA A 248 -4.63 4.54 -10.85
C ALA A 248 -3.97 5.09 -9.59
N CYS A 249 -2.63 5.22 -9.59
CA CYS A 249 -1.89 5.79 -8.48
C CYS A 249 -2.12 7.29 -8.32
N ASP A 250 -2.13 8.07 -9.41
CA ASP A 250 -2.44 9.50 -9.41
C ASP A 250 -3.79 9.75 -8.74
N ALA A 251 -4.83 9.03 -9.17
CA ALA A 251 -6.17 9.16 -8.59
C ALA A 251 -6.19 8.79 -7.09
N ARG A 252 -5.61 7.63 -6.73
CA ARG A 252 -5.57 7.18 -5.34
C ARG A 252 -4.82 8.15 -4.43
N MET A 253 -3.63 8.58 -4.84
CA MET A 253 -2.80 9.48 -4.04
C MET A 253 -3.33 10.92 -4.04
N GLY A 254 -4.11 11.29 -5.04
CA GLY A 254 -4.81 12.56 -5.13
C GLY A 254 -6.15 12.59 -4.40
N GLY A 255 -6.55 11.50 -3.71
CA GLY A 255 -7.73 11.47 -2.86
C GLY A 255 -9.05 11.17 -3.59
N ALA A 256 -9.01 10.41 -4.69
CA ALA A 256 -10.25 9.91 -5.33
C ALA A 256 -11.04 9.00 -4.38
N MET A 257 -12.37 9.19 -4.34
CA MET A 257 -13.31 8.41 -3.53
C MET A 257 -13.70 7.08 -4.19
N ILE A 258 -12.73 6.41 -4.80
CA ILE A 258 -12.92 5.13 -5.51
C ILE A 258 -12.00 4.09 -4.87
N PRO A 259 -12.55 2.93 -4.49
CA PRO A 259 -11.73 1.87 -3.93
C PRO A 259 -10.79 1.25 -4.97
N VAL A 260 -9.59 0.91 -4.51
CA VAL A 260 -8.63 0.06 -5.22
C VAL A 260 -8.60 -1.31 -4.56
N MET A 261 -8.21 -2.33 -5.28
CA MET A 261 -7.81 -3.58 -4.64
C MET A 261 -6.37 -3.43 -4.13
N SER A 262 -6.19 -3.60 -2.84
CA SER A 262 -4.87 -3.53 -2.19
C SER A 262 -4.13 -4.87 -2.25
N ASN A 263 -2.87 -4.86 -1.81
CA ASN A 263 -2.11 -6.06 -1.49
C ASN A 263 -1.26 -5.77 -0.24
N SER A 264 -1.30 -6.67 0.74
CA SER A 264 -0.53 -6.58 1.98
C SER A 264 -0.62 -5.21 2.67
N GLY A 265 -1.84 -4.66 2.73
CA GLY A 265 -2.14 -3.39 3.39
C GLY A 265 -1.82 -2.13 2.57
N SER A 266 -1.42 -2.25 1.28
CA SER A 266 -1.12 -1.09 0.43
C SER A 266 -1.89 -1.14 -0.89
N GLY A 267 -2.71 -0.09 -1.16
CA GLY A 267 -3.40 0.04 -2.44
C GLY A 267 -2.44 0.22 -3.62
N ASN A 268 -1.33 0.95 -3.44
CA ASN A 268 -0.32 1.10 -4.48
C ASN A 268 0.37 -0.22 -4.82
N GLN A 269 0.56 -1.11 -3.85
CA GLN A 269 1.04 -2.47 -4.13
C GLN A 269 0.03 -3.26 -4.95
N GLY A 270 -1.25 -3.19 -4.58
CA GLY A 270 -2.31 -3.84 -5.35
C GLY A 270 -2.40 -3.33 -6.79
N ILE A 271 -2.31 -2.01 -7.00
CA ILE A 271 -2.25 -1.40 -8.34
C ILE A 271 -1.03 -1.92 -9.14
N CYS A 272 0.16 -1.94 -8.52
CA CYS A 272 1.38 -2.44 -9.16
C CYS A 272 1.33 -3.93 -9.48
N ALA A 273 0.73 -4.74 -8.62
CA ALA A 273 0.63 -6.18 -8.84
C ALA A 273 -0.43 -6.53 -9.91
N THR A 274 -1.43 -5.65 -10.12
CA THR A 274 -2.56 -5.91 -11.01
C THR A 274 -2.38 -5.31 -12.39
N ASN A 275 -2.25 -3.97 -12.46
CA ASN A 275 -2.43 -3.24 -13.72
C ASN A 275 -1.44 -3.64 -14.82
N PRO A 276 -0.13 -3.80 -14.55
CA PRO A 276 0.81 -4.22 -15.58
C PRO A 276 0.47 -5.58 -16.19
N VAL A 277 0.05 -6.52 -15.35
CA VAL A 277 -0.31 -7.88 -15.76
C VAL A 277 -1.59 -7.86 -16.59
N ALA A 278 -2.62 -7.14 -16.11
CA ALA A 278 -3.92 -7.09 -16.77
C ALA A 278 -3.84 -6.33 -18.11
N VAL A 279 -3.10 -5.22 -18.19
CA VAL A 279 -2.89 -4.48 -19.47
C VAL A 279 -2.12 -5.35 -20.45
N TYR A 280 -1.07 -6.05 -20.00
CA TYR A 280 -0.31 -6.94 -20.86
C TYR A 280 -1.22 -8.04 -21.45
N ALA A 281 -2.02 -8.68 -20.58
CA ALA A 281 -2.92 -9.76 -20.99
C ALA A 281 -3.98 -9.30 -22.01
N GLU A 282 -4.58 -8.12 -21.80
CA GLU A 282 -5.57 -7.55 -22.71
C GLU A 282 -4.96 -7.27 -24.09
N GLU A 283 -3.79 -6.65 -24.16
CA GLU A 283 -3.17 -6.26 -25.43
C GLU A 283 -2.46 -7.40 -26.16
N ASN A 284 -2.05 -8.43 -25.43
CA ASN A 284 -1.45 -9.64 -26.00
C ASN A 284 -2.48 -10.75 -26.27
N GLU A 285 -3.78 -10.44 -26.10
CA GLU A 285 -4.90 -11.36 -26.34
C GLU A 285 -4.79 -12.69 -25.56
N ASN A 286 -4.22 -12.65 -24.35
CA ASN A 286 -4.18 -13.81 -23.47
C ASN A 286 -5.58 -14.21 -22.99
N THR A 287 -5.77 -15.49 -22.73
CA THR A 287 -7.04 -16.03 -22.24
C THR A 287 -7.35 -15.57 -20.81
N GLU A 288 -8.61 -15.69 -20.39
CA GLU A 288 -9.01 -15.35 -19.02
C GLU A 288 -8.34 -16.28 -18.00
N ASP A 289 -8.18 -17.57 -18.29
CA ASP A 289 -7.44 -18.51 -17.41
C ASP A 289 -5.97 -18.07 -17.24
N GLU A 290 -5.30 -17.70 -18.32
CA GLU A 290 -3.92 -17.17 -18.26
C GLU A 290 -3.85 -15.90 -17.42
N LEU A 291 -4.80 -14.97 -17.57
CA LEU A 291 -4.88 -13.77 -16.76
C LEU A 291 -5.10 -14.09 -15.27
N ILE A 292 -6.00 -15.00 -14.94
CA ILE A 292 -6.27 -15.47 -13.56
C ILE A 292 -4.98 -16.00 -12.93
N ARG A 293 -4.26 -16.89 -13.63
CA ARG A 293 -2.99 -17.47 -13.15
C ARG A 293 -1.91 -16.41 -13.00
N ALA A 294 -1.77 -15.51 -13.96
CA ALA A 294 -0.81 -14.42 -13.94
C ALA A 294 -1.06 -13.45 -12.78
N LEU A 295 -2.31 -13.06 -12.53
CA LEU A 295 -2.68 -12.21 -11.40
C LEU A 295 -2.44 -12.91 -10.08
N THR A 296 -2.80 -14.19 -9.97
CA THR A 296 -2.55 -15.01 -8.78
C THR A 296 -1.05 -15.09 -8.48
N LEU A 297 -0.23 -15.39 -9.48
CA LEU A 297 1.21 -15.46 -9.37
C LEU A 297 1.79 -14.10 -8.92
N SER A 298 1.35 -13.01 -9.53
CA SER A 298 1.79 -11.64 -9.21
C SER A 298 1.47 -11.27 -7.76
N HIS A 299 0.21 -11.41 -7.36
CA HIS A 299 -0.24 -11.05 -6.02
C HIS A 299 0.39 -11.93 -4.94
N LEU A 300 0.50 -13.23 -5.18
CA LEU A 300 1.05 -14.17 -4.21
C LEU A 300 2.57 -14.01 -4.06
N THR A 301 3.30 -13.67 -5.14
CA THR A 301 4.71 -13.29 -5.06
C THR A 301 4.92 -12.05 -4.20
N ALA A 302 4.07 -11.02 -4.36
CA ALA A 302 4.13 -9.82 -3.52
C ALA A 302 3.86 -10.16 -2.04
N ILE A 303 2.88 -11.00 -1.74
CA ILE A 303 2.57 -11.47 -0.38
C ILE A 303 3.78 -12.23 0.19
N TYR A 304 4.38 -13.15 -0.59
CA TYR A 304 5.56 -13.89 -0.16
C TYR A 304 6.72 -12.98 0.24
N ILE A 305 7.05 -12.01 -0.60
CA ILE A 305 8.11 -11.04 -0.28
C ILE A 305 7.75 -10.26 0.98
N LYS A 306 6.47 -9.87 1.16
CA LYS A 306 5.99 -9.16 2.35
C LYS A 306 6.02 -10.00 3.62
N GLN A 307 5.86 -11.31 3.54
CA GLN A 307 6.03 -12.20 4.70
C GLN A 307 7.45 -12.11 5.28
N ASN A 308 8.46 -11.86 4.46
CA ASN A 308 9.86 -11.73 4.88
C ASN A 308 10.24 -10.28 5.22
N LEU A 309 9.66 -9.28 4.53
CA LEU A 309 9.97 -7.86 4.71
C LEU A 309 9.26 -7.22 5.92
N GLY A 310 8.08 -7.74 6.26
CA GLY A 310 7.20 -7.11 7.23
C GLY A 310 6.29 -6.02 6.61
N LYS A 311 5.31 -5.55 7.39
CA LYS A 311 4.27 -4.64 6.89
C LYS A 311 4.80 -3.25 6.55
N LEU A 312 5.69 -2.69 7.37
CA LEU A 312 6.25 -1.35 7.21
C LEU A 312 7.77 -1.41 7.10
N SER A 313 8.33 -0.74 6.10
CA SER A 313 9.76 -0.72 5.79
C SER A 313 10.12 0.54 5.00
N ALA A 314 11.38 0.98 5.07
CA ALA A 314 11.91 2.00 4.18
C ALA A 314 12.12 1.50 2.74
N LEU A 315 12.10 0.20 2.48
CA LEU A 315 12.05 -0.31 1.12
C LEU A 315 10.67 -0.02 0.51
N CYS A 316 10.63 0.56 -0.68
CA CYS A 316 9.38 0.96 -1.31
C CYS A 316 8.49 -0.26 -1.65
N GLY A 317 7.21 -0.20 -1.28
CA GLY A 317 6.25 -1.27 -1.59
C GLY A 317 6.06 -1.52 -3.09
N CYS A 318 6.32 -0.52 -3.96
CA CYS A 318 6.26 -0.74 -5.40
C CYS A 318 7.39 -1.64 -5.92
N VAL A 319 8.55 -1.72 -5.24
CA VAL A 319 9.60 -2.71 -5.54
C VAL A 319 9.03 -4.12 -5.40
N VAL A 320 8.42 -4.40 -4.24
CA VAL A 320 7.81 -5.69 -3.93
C VAL A 320 6.76 -6.10 -4.95
N ALA A 321 5.81 -5.20 -5.21
CA ALA A 321 4.69 -5.48 -6.10
C ALA A 321 5.10 -5.57 -7.58
N SER A 322 6.11 -4.78 -8.00
CA SER A 322 6.63 -4.86 -9.36
C SER A 322 7.42 -6.16 -9.62
N ILE A 323 8.05 -6.73 -8.59
CA ILE A 323 8.61 -8.10 -8.69
C ILE A 323 7.47 -9.08 -8.97
N GLY A 324 6.35 -8.95 -8.27
CA GLY A 324 5.17 -9.78 -8.53
C GLY A 324 4.66 -9.62 -9.97
N SER A 325 4.47 -8.39 -10.45
CA SER A 325 3.99 -8.18 -11.83
C SER A 325 4.99 -8.65 -12.88
N SER A 326 6.31 -8.60 -12.63
CA SER A 326 7.28 -9.20 -13.55
C SER A 326 7.08 -10.70 -13.71
N CYS A 327 6.74 -11.41 -12.61
CA CYS A 327 6.41 -12.84 -12.66
C CYS A 327 5.15 -13.10 -13.51
N GLY A 328 4.09 -12.33 -13.29
CA GLY A 328 2.85 -12.45 -14.05
C GLY A 328 3.06 -12.18 -15.55
N ILE A 329 3.79 -11.13 -15.91
CA ILE A 329 4.10 -10.80 -17.31
C ILE A 329 4.98 -11.88 -17.95
N THR A 330 6.00 -12.37 -17.24
CA THR A 330 6.87 -13.47 -17.72
C THR A 330 6.04 -14.72 -18.05
N TYR A 331 5.08 -15.06 -17.19
CA TYR A 331 4.17 -16.18 -17.43
C TYR A 331 3.30 -15.93 -18.69
N LEU A 332 2.71 -14.76 -18.85
CA LEU A 332 1.91 -14.40 -20.02
C LEU A 332 2.70 -14.40 -21.32
N MET A 333 4.02 -14.19 -21.27
CA MET A 333 4.92 -14.36 -22.41
C MET A 333 5.23 -15.84 -22.71
N GLY A 334 4.71 -16.80 -21.95
CA GLY A 334 4.98 -18.23 -22.09
C GLY A 334 6.19 -18.72 -21.30
N GLY A 335 6.69 -17.93 -20.35
CA GLY A 335 7.81 -18.30 -19.49
C GLY A 335 7.44 -19.37 -18.46
N ASP A 336 8.36 -20.32 -18.24
CA ASP A 336 8.25 -21.34 -17.20
C ASP A 336 8.78 -20.87 -15.83
N TYR A 337 8.84 -21.78 -14.86
CA TYR A 337 9.35 -21.50 -13.52
C TYR A 337 10.76 -20.87 -13.52
N ASN A 338 11.65 -21.32 -14.39
CA ASN A 338 13.01 -20.80 -14.46
C ASN A 338 13.04 -19.36 -14.96
N HIS A 339 12.25 -19.04 -16.00
CA HIS A 339 12.11 -17.68 -16.51
C HIS A 339 11.55 -16.73 -15.42
N ILE A 340 10.57 -17.20 -14.65
CA ILE A 340 10.00 -16.44 -13.52
C ILE A 340 11.07 -16.18 -12.44
N CYS A 341 11.87 -17.19 -12.06
CA CYS A 341 12.97 -17.01 -11.11
C CYS A 341 14.02 -16.01 -11.63
N TRP A 342 14.33 -16.04 -12.92
CA TRP A 342 15.28 -15.10 -13.55
C TRP A 342 14.70 -13.67 -13.52
N SER A 343 13.42 -13.51 -13.84
CA SER A 343 12.75 -12.22 -13.78
C SER A 343 12.82 -11.62 -12.37
N VAL A 344 12.56 -12.41 -11.33
CA VAL A 344 12.70 -11.98 -9.91
C VAL A 344 14.13 -11.50 -9.61
N LYS A 345 15.14 -12.25 -10.02
CA LYS A 345 16.55 -11.86 -9.79
C LYS A 345 16.92 -10.58 -10.53
N ASN A 346 16.50 -10.44 -11.79
CA ASN A 346 16.69 -9.23 -12.59
C ASN A 346 16.06 -8.01 -11.91
N MET A 347 14.85 -8.16 -11.37
CA MET A 347 14.15 -7.12 -10.62
C MET A 347 14.92 -6.72 -9.36
N ILE A 348 15.33 -7.69 -8.54
CA ILE A 348 16.07 -7.44 -7.29
C ILE A 348 17.37 -6.68 -7.59
N ALA A 349 18.13 -7.11 -8.59
CA ALA A 349 19.38 -6.45 -8.97
C ALA A 349 19.20 -4.99 -9.41
N ASN A 350 18.03 -4.65 -9.98
CA ASN A 350 17.78 -3.34 -10.55
C ASN A 350 17.23 -2.34 -9.52
N ILE A 351 16.17 -2.70 -8.76
CA ILE A 351 15.38 -1.71 -8.02
C ILE A 351 15.46 -1.80 -6.49
N THR A 352 16.37 -2.58 -5.93
CA THR A 352 16.55 -2.73 -4.47
C THR A 352 16.79 -1.40 -3.75
N GLY A 353 17.41 -0.41 -4.41
CA GLY A 353 17.71 0.89 -3.83
C GLY A 353 16.54 1.89 -3.77
N MET A 354 15.33 1.54 -4.20
CA MET A 354 14.19 2.46 -4.19
C MET A 354 13.60 2.58 -2.77
N ILE A 355 13.83 3.73 -2.13
CA ILE A 355 13.34 3.99 -0.77
C ILE A 355 11.88 4.48 -0.75
N CYS A 356 11.20 4.22 0.37
CA CYS A 356 9.87 4.74 0.68
C CYS A 356 9.98 5.96 1.59
N ASP A 357 9.57 7.11 1.09
CA ASP A 357 9.48 8.38 1.79
C ASP A 357 8.03 8.83 2.02
N GLY A 358 7.14 7.87 2.29
CA GLY A 358 5.73 8.07 2.58
C GLY A 358 4.81 8.05 1.36
N ALA A 359 3.50 7.94 1.61
CA ALA A 359 2.48 7.96 0.58
C ALA A 359 2.22 9.40 0.10
N LYS A 360 2.27 9.63 -1.21
CA LYS A 360 2.12 10.96 -1.82
C LYS A 360 1.93 10.87 -3.35
N PRO A 361 1.50 11.94 -4.01
CA PRO A 361 1.30 11.96 -5.47
C PRO A 361 2.51 11.49 -6.27
N SER A 362 3.75 11.81 -5.84
CA SER A 362 4.96 11.35 -6.53
C SER A 362 5.20 9.83 -6.47
N CYS A 363 4.38 9.06 -5.74
CA CYS A 363 4.39 7.60 -5.82
C CYS A 363 4.11 7.09 -7.24
N ALA A 364 3.34 7.83 -8.05
CA ALA A 364 3.13 7.50 -9.46
C ALA A 364 4.44 7.38 -10.25
N LEU A 365 5.45 8.23 -9.96
CA LEU A 365 6.77 8.14 -10.58
C LEU A 365 7.51 6.85 -10.19
N LYS A 366 7.46 6.48 -8.90
CA LYS A 366 8.09 5.24 -8.40
C LYS A 366 7.43 4.00 -8.98
N ILE A 367 6.10 4.01 -9.07
CA ILE A 367 5.33 2.94 -9.70
C ILE A 367 5.72 2.79 -11.17
N SER A 368 5.79 3.89 -11.92
CA SER A 368 6.19 3.86 -13.34
C SER A 368 7.59 3.26 -13.52
N SER A 369 8.55 3.62 -12.68
CA SER A 369 9.89 3.00 -12.69
C SER A 369 9.84 1.51 -12.40
N GLY A 370 9.07 1.11 -11.39
CA GLY A 370 8.95 -0.30 -11.01
C GLY A 370 8.33 -1.16 -12.11
N VAL A 371 7.21 -0.71 -12.71
CA VAL A 371 6.52 -1.50 -13.75
C VAL A 371 7.27 -1.48 -15.09
N SER A 372 8.00 -0.42 -15.41
CA SER A 372 8.93 -0.40 -16.55
C SER A 372 10.02 -1.45 -16.38
N THR A 373 10.62 -1.51 -15.19
CA THR A 373 11.62 -2.51 -14.84
C THR A 373 11.04 -3.93 -14.86
N ALA A 374 9.77 -4.10 -14.45
CA ALA A 374 9.10 -5.40 -14.48
C ALA A 374 9.01 -5.96 -15.91
N LEU A 375 8.63 -5.13 -16.87
CA LEU A 375 8.58 -5.56 -18.27
C LEU A 375 9.96 -5.84 -18.84
N LEU A 376 10.95 -4.98 -18.56
CA LEU A 376 12.34 -5.22 -18.99
C LEU A 376 12.92 -6.52 -18.41
N SER A 377 12.63 -6.79 -17.13
CA SER A 377 13.09 -8.01 -16.46
C SER A 377 12.43 -9.27 -17.05
N ALA A 378 11.15 -9.19 -17.40
CA ALA A 378 10.43 -10.25 -18.09
C ALA A 378 11.04 -10.52 -19.47
N LEU A 379 11.25 -9.48 -20.28
CA LEU A 379 11.88 -9.62 -21.61
C LEU A 379 13.26 -10.25 -21.53
N LEU A 380 14.13 -9.78 -20.62
CA LEU A 380 15.45 -10.36 -20.42
C LEU A 380 15.38 -11.84 -20.03
N SER A 381 14.45 -12.21 -19.15
CA SER A 381 14.31 -13.60 -18.74
C SER A 381 13.86 -14.50 -19.89
N MET A 382 12.96 -14.02 -20.78
CA MET A 382 12.54 -14.76 -21.98
C MET A 382 13.67 -14.98 -22.97
N GLU A 383 14.69 -14.11 -23.00
CA GLU A 383 15.93 -14.26 -23.77
C GLU A 383 16.97 -15.14 -23.05
N GLY A 384 16.59 -15.82 -21.96
CA GLY A 384 17.50 -16.65 -21.16
C GLY A 384 18.57 -15.84 -20.41
N LYS A 385 18.34 -14.54 -20.16
CA LYS A 385 19.28 -13.65 -19.47
C LYS A 385 18.86 -13.43 -18.02
N CYS A 386 19.79 -13.69 -17.11
CA CYS A 386 19.60 -13.54 -15.68
C CYS A 386 20.87 -12.96 -15.03
N VAL A 387 20.68 -12.01 -14.12
CA VAL A 387 21.75 -11.53 -13.26
C VAL A 387 22.28 -12.70 -12.43
N SER A 388 23.58 -12.87 -12.43
CA SER A 388 24.27 -14.02 -11.84
C SER A 388 24.61 -13.81 -10.36
N SER A 389 24.94 -14.89 -9.66
CA SER A 389 25.31 -14.84 -8.24
C SER A 389 26.67 -14.17 -7.96
N VAL A 390 27.41 -13.76 -8.97
CA VAL A 390 28.62 -12.94 -8.80
C VAL A 390 28.30 -11.44 -8.78
N GLU A 391 27.05 -11.07 -8.97
CA GLU A 391 26.60 -9.68 -9.09
C GLU A 391 25.79 -9.26 -7.84
N GLY A 392 26.39 -8.42 -7.01
CA GLY A 392 25.72 -7.78 -5.89
C GLY A 392 25.11 -8.75 -4.86
N ILE A 393 23.80 -8.59 -4.62
CA ILE A 393 23.07 -9.36 -3.60
C ILE A 393 22.35 -10.60 -4.14
N ILE A 394 22.55 -10.92 -5.42
CA ILE A 394 21.88 -12.05 -6.07
C ILE A 394 22.53 -13.37 -5.66
N ASP A 395 21.70 -14.38 -5.41
CA ASP A 395 22.12 -15.77 -5.14
C ASP A 395 21.68 -16.68 -6.30
N ASN A 396 22.24 -17.87 -6.39
CA ASN A 396 21.77 -18.89 -7.33
C ASN A 396 20.34 -19.32 -7.02
N ASP A 397 19.99 -19.38 -5.75
CA ASP A 397 18.64 -19.63 -5.24
C ASP A 397 17.82 -18.33 -5.22
N VAL A 398 16.64 -18.35 -5.86
CA VAL A 398 15.74 -17.19 -5.92
C VAL A 398 15.21 -16.80 -4.55
N ASP A 399 14.91 -17.77 -3.69
CA ASP A 399 14.41 -17.52 -2.35
C ASP A 399 15.48 -16.88 -1.45
N ARG A 400 16.75 -17.21 -1.66
CA ARG A 400 17.87 -16.51 -1.01
C ARG A 400 18.02 -15.10 -1.51
N SER A 401 17.89 -14.86 -2.81
CA SER A 401 17.91 -13.50 -3.38
C SER A 401 16.79 -12.63 -2.77
N ILE A 402 15.58 -13.19 -2.60
CA ILE A 402 14.45 -12.52 -1.94
C ILE A 402 14.79 -12.26 -0.47
N ARG A 403 15.37 -13.21 0.26
CA ARG A 403 15.81 -12.99 1.65
C ARG A 403 16.87 -11.90 1.77
N ASN A 404 17.84 -11.84 0.85
CA ASN A 404 18.85 -10.78 0.84
C ASN A 404 18.21 -9.40 0.66
N LEU A 405 17.28 -9.26 -0.29
CA LEU A 405 16.48 -8.05 -0.49
C LEU A 405 15.72 -7.66 0.80
N THR A 406 15.01 -8.62 1.37
CA THR A 406 14.12 -8.36 2.50
C THR A 406 14.87 -8.08 3.80
N SER A 407 16.03 -8.69 4.04
CA SER A 407 16.90 -8.35 5.17
C SER A 407 17.42 -6.92 5.10
N ILE A 408 17.81 -6.45 3.90
CA ILE A 408 18.20 -5.04 3.70
C ILE A 408 17.02 -4.14 4.06
N GLY A 409 15.81 -4.44 3.55
CA GLY A 409 14.63 -3.62 3.79
C GLY A 409 14.12 -3.65 5.24
N ALA A 410 14.17 -4.81 5.89
CA ALA A 410 13.63 -5.01 7.24
C ALA A 410 14.57 -4.53 8.35
N GLU A 411 15.89 -4.69 8.14
CA GLU A 411 16.92 -4.47 9.16
C GLU A 411 17.80 -3.26 8.84
N ALA A 412 18.50 -3.27 7.71
CA ALA A 412 19.50 -2.25 7.39
C ALA A 412 18.86 -0.88 7.08
N MET A 413 17.62 -0.84 6.57
CA MET A 413 16.94 0.42 6.24
C MET A 413 16.22 1.09 7.42
N ASN A 414 16.32 0.61 8.66
CA ASN A 414 15.68 1.27 9.81
C ASN A 414 16.24 2.70 10.00
N ARG A 415 17.56 2.87 9.92
CA ARG A 415 18.16 4.20 9.98
C ARG A 415 17.78 5.09 8.79
N THR A 416 17.54 4.51 7.62
CA THR A 416 17.03 5.25 6.45
C THR A 416 15.63 5.80 6.73
N ASP A 417 14.77 5.03 7.40
CA ASP A 417 13.43 5.47 7.81
C ASP A 417 13.50 6.67 8.77
N GLU A 418 14.38 6.61 9.76
CA GLU A 418 14.63 7.71 10.71
C GLU A 418 15.11 8.98 9.99
N MET A 419 16.11 8.85 9.11
CA MET A 419 16.65 9.99 8.35
C MET A 419 15.61 10.60 7.39
N VAL A 420 14.82 9.77 6.72
CA VAL A 420 13.74 10.24 5.84
C VAL A 420 12.73 11.05 6.63
N LEU A 421 12.32 10.57 7.80
CA LEU A 421 11.38 11.28 8.65
C LEU A 421 11.98 12.60 9.16
N ASP A 422 13.23 12.59 9.63
CA ASP A 422 13.91 13.79 10.09
C ASP A 422 13.94 14.88 9.00
N ILE A 423 14.33 14.52 7.78
CA ILE A 423 14.28 15.43 6.63
C ILE A 423 12.86 15.94 6.39
N MET A 424 11.85 15.05 6.42
CA MET A 424 10.46 15.43 6.13
C MET A 424 9.89 16.41 7.16
N THR A 425 10.29 16.31 8.41
CA THR A 425 9.78 17.13 9.51
C THR A 425 10.54 18.45 9.69
N HIS A 426 11.76 18.57 9.19
CA HIS A 426 12.62 19.75 9.37
C HIS A 426 12.88 20.55 8.08
N LYS A 427 12.38 20.11 6.93
CA LYS A 427 12.49 20.89 5.69
C LYS A 427 11.57 22.12 5.74
N SER A 428 12.05 23.25 5.25
CA SER A 428 11.21 24.42 4.96
C SER A 428 10.35 24.13 3.72
N CYS A 429 9.05 24.34 3.83
CA CYS A 429 8.10 24.23 2.72
C CYS A 429 7.59 25.61 2.36
#